data_f8c0402f794e32e1e1fdfee855ba2c5c
#
_entry.id   f8c0402f794e32e1e1fdfee855ba2c5c
#
_cell.length_a   1.000
_cell.length_b   1.000
_cell.length_c   1.000
_cell.angle_alpha   90.00
_cell.angle_beta   90.00
_cell.angle_gamma   90.00
#
_symmetry.space_group_name_H-M   'P 1'
#
loop_
_entity.id
_entity.type
_entity.pdbx_description
1 polymer ?
#
loop_
_entity_poly.entity_id
_entity_poly.type
_entity_poly.pdbx_seq_one_letter_code
_entity_poly.pdbx_strand_id
1 'polypeptide(L)'
;MAKSVKDIIKMIEENDIKMVDFKMVDINGQFRHVTIPAKNFSEDTMKSGIGFDASNYGYAVVEKSDMVFIPDPDTACIDPFCEIPTLSMTGNAMIIDKENRPLAQYPRNIVLAAEKYMKDSGIADEMLILPEFE
;
A
#
# COMPACT_ATOMS: atom_id res chain seq x y z
N MET A 1 -14.07 10.21 5.54
CA MET A 1 -14.88 9.40 4.59
C MET A 1 -13.88 8.60 3.76
N ALA A 2 -14.15 7.32 3.51
CA ALA A 2 -13.31 6.49 2.67
C ALA A 2 -13.24 7.08 1.24
N LYS A 3 -12.02 7.22 0.71
CA LYS A 3 -11.81 7.70 -0.66
C LYS A 3 -12.17 6.60 -1.66
N SER A 4 -12.90 6.97 -2.70
CA SER A 4 -13.19 6.08 -3.83
C SER A 4 -12.08 6.18 -4.90
N VAL A 5 -12.05 5.23 -5.82
CA VAL A 5 -11.15 5.30 -6.99
C VAL A 5 -11.38 6.58 -7.80
N LYS A 6 -12.63 7.04 -7.89
CA LYS A 6 -12.97 8.31 -8.58
C LYS A 6 -12.36 9.52 -7.88
N ASP A 7 -12.29 9.50 -6.54
CA ASP A 7 -11.63 10.57 -5.78
C ASP A 7 -10.12 10.60 -6.07
N ILE A 8 -9.48 9.44 -6.23
CA ILE A 8 -8.07 9.35 -6.59
C ILE A 8 -7.83 9.90 -8.00
N ILE A 9 -8.64 9.50 -8.98
CA ILE A 9 -8.55 10.02 -10.35
C ILE A 9 -8.73 11.55 -10.36
N LYS A 10 -9.71 12.06 -9.61
CA LYS A 10 -9.94 13.48 -9.46
C LYS A 10 -8.74 14.20 -8.81
N MET A 11 -8.13 13.61 -7.78
CA MET A 11 -6.90 14.17 -7.17
C MET A 11 -5.76 14.25 -8.19
N ILE A 12 -5.60 13.23 -9.05
CA ILE A 12 -4.58 13.21 -10.10
C ILE A 12 -4.81 14.36 -11.09
N GLU A 13 -6.03 14.55 -11.55
CA GLU A 13 -6.39 15.58 -12.53
C GLU A 13 -6.29 17.01 -11.95
N GLU A 14 -6.87 17.25 -10.78
CA GLU A 14 -6.92 18.58 -10.17
C GLU A 14 -5.55 19.10 -9.71
N ASN A 15 -4.61 18.21 -9.41
CA ASN A 15 -3.28 18.58 -8.94
C ASN A 15 -2.18 18.37 -10.00
N ASP A 16 -2.55 18.14 -11.26
CA ASP A 16 -1.61 17.90 -12.37
C ASP A 16 -0.54 16.84 -12.04
N ILE A 17 -0.95 15.78 -11.34
CA ILE A 17 -0.07 14.69 -10.91
C ILE A 17 0.55 14.01 -12.11
N LYS A 18 1.86 13.82 -12.12
CA LYS A 18 2.62 13.17 -13.18
C LYS A 18 2.97 11.72 -12.87
N MET A 19 3.16 11.41 -11.59
CA MET A 19 3.58 10.09 -11.12
C MET A 19 2.67 9.60 -10.01
N VAL A 20 2.43 8.29 -9.96
CA VAL A 20 1.76 7.62 -8.82
C VAL A 20 2.75 6.65 -8.21
N ASP A 21 2.99 6.82 -6.93
CA ASP A 21 4.00 6.09 -6.17
C ASP A 21 3.34 5.18 -5.12
N PHE A 22 3.62 3.88 -5.21
CA PHE A 22 3.09 2.86 -4.30
C PHE A 22 4.17 2.49 -3.29
N LYS A 23 4.00 2.96 -2.06
CA LYS A 23 4.97 2.80 -0.98
C LYS A 23 4.69 1.55 -0.16
N MET A 24 5.70 0.71 -0.04
CA MET A 24 5.71 -0.51 0.75
C MET A 24 6.73 -0.40 1.87
N VAL A 25 6.49 -1.10 2.98
CA VAL A 25 7.46 -1.20 4.07
C VAL A 25 8.16 -2.55 3.95
N ASP A 26 9.49 -2.58 3.90
CA ASP A 26 10.24 -3.84 3.92
C ASP A 26 10.34 -4.42 5.33
N ILE A 27 10.94 -5.62 5.46
CA ILE A 27 11.05 -6.32 6.75
C ILE A 27 11.91 -5.55 7.77
N ASN A 28 12.75 -4.62 7.33
CA ASN A 28 13.59 -3.78 8.17
C ASN A 28 12.93 -2.44 8.54
N GLY A 29 11.69 -2.21 8.10
CA GLY A 29 10.96 -0.97 8.34
C GLY A 29 11.30 0.16 7.37
N GLN A 30 12.03 -0.11 6.29
CA GLN A 30 12.35 0.90 5.27
C GLN A 30 11.23 0.99 4.23
N PHE A 31 10.93 2.21 3.77
CA PHE A 31 10.08 2.40 2.62
C PHE A 31 10.77 1.96 1.34
N ARG A 32 10.08 1.12 0.61
CA ARG A 32 10.35 0.74 -0.78
C ARG A 32 9.18 1.20 -1.63
N HIS A 33 9.37 1.32 -2.93
CA HIS A 33 8.29 1.81 -3.77
C HIS A 33 8.35 1.27 -5.21
N VAL A 34 7.19 1.31 -5.84
CA VAL A 34 7.02 1.14 -7.29
C VAL A 34 6.28 2.36 -7.80
N THR A 35 6.82 3.01 -8.82
CA THR A 35 6.25 4.24 -9.38
C THR A 35 5.77 4.00 -10.80
N ILE A 36 4.59 4.48 -11.14
CA ILE A 36 4.07 4.49 -12.49
C ILE A 36 3.74 5.91 -12.96
N PRO A 37 3.81 6.20 -14.27
CA PRO A 37 3.26 7.45 -14.79
C PRO A 37 1.75 7.56 -14.50
N ALA A 38 1.29 8.75 -14.10
CA ALA A 38 -0.11 8.96 -13.75
C ALA A 38 -1.09 8.61 -14.88
N LYS A 39 -0.68 8.79 -16.15
CA LYS A 39 -1.46 8.37 -17.33
C LYS A 39 -1.74 6.87 -17.42
N ASN A 40 -0.96 6.05 -16.70
CA ASN A 40 -1.13 4.59 -16.65
C ASN A 40 -1.96 4.15 -15.45
N PHE A 41 -2.32 5.08 -14.56
CA PHE A 41 -3.18 4.80 -13.42
C PHE A 41 -4.64 4.65 -13.87
N SER A 42 -5.32 3.65 -13.36
CA SER A 42 -6.71 3.34 -13.73
C SER A 42 -7.47 2.69 -12.58
N GLU A 43 -8.77 2.48 -12.75
CA GLU A 43 -9.57 1.69 -11.82
C GLU A 43 -9.02 0.26 -11.67
N ASP A 44 -8.47 -0.31 -12.75
CA ASP A 44 -7.87 -1.64 -12.71
C ASP A 44 -6.61 -1.66 -11.84
N THR A 45 -5.79 -0.60 -11.86
CA THR A 45 -4.65 -0.45 -10.96
C THR A 45 -5.05 -0.56 -9.49
N MET A 46 -6.18 0.04 -9.13
CA MET A 46 -6.69 -0.03 -7.75
C MET A 46 -7.28 -1.40 -7.40
N LYS A 47 -7.88 -2.07 -8.37
CA LYS A 47 -8.59 -3.34 -8.17
C LYS A 47 -7.68 -4.56 -8.27
N SER A 48 -6.85 -4.59 -9.31
CA SER A 48 -5.97 -5.72 -9.62
C SER A 48 -4.59 -5.56 -9.00
N GLY A 49 -4.24 -4.32 -8.61
CA GLY A 49 -2.96 -4.01 -7.99
C GLY A 49 -1.81 -3.90 -8.97
N ILE A 50 -0.60 -3.87 -8.41
CA ILE A 50 0.66 -3.76 -9.13
C ILE A 50 1.56 -4.92 -8.75
N GLY A 51 2.06 -5.64 -9.77
CA GLY A 51 3.02 -6.70 -9.57
C GLY A 51 4.37 -6.16 -9.08
N PHE A 52 4.99 -6.88 -8.16
CA PHE A 52 6.34 -6.58 -7.68
C PHE A 52 7.07 -7.85 -7.27
N ASP A 53 8.41 -7.77 -7.30
CA ASP A 53 9.29 -8.85 -6.83
C ASP A 53 9.58 -8.70 -5.34
N ALA A 54 8.96 -9.54 -4.52
CA ALA A 54 9.07 -9.52 -3.08
C ALA A 54 10.42 -10.00 -2.54
N SER A 55 11.27 -10.62 -3.36
CA SER A 55 12.62 -11.04 -2.95
C SER A 55 13.51 -9.83 -2.63
N ASN A 56 13.31 -8.73 -3.36
CA ASN A 56 14.02 -7.47 -3.15
C ASN A 56 13.68 -6.79 -1.80
N TYR A 57 12.60 -7.22 -1.17
CA TYR A 57 12.10 -6.66 0.10
C TYR A 57 12.30 -7.60 1.29
N GLY A 58 12.94 -8.76 1.06
CA GLY A 58 13.21 -9.77 2.08
C GLY A 58 12.01 -10.65 2.45
N TYR A 59 10.94 -10.63 1.68
CA TYR A 59 9.71 -11.37 2.00
C TYR A 59 9.65 -12.78 1.43
N ALA A 60 10.40 -13.06 0.38
CA ALA A 60 10.34 -14.35 -0.30
C ALA A 60 11.69 -14.71 -0.96
N VAL A 61 11.87 -16.00 -1.23
CA VAL A 61 12.93 -16.47 -2.13
C VAL A 61 12.55 -16.17 -3.59
N VAL A 62 13.54 -16.02 -4.46
CA VAL A 62 13.33 -15.57 -5.86
C VAL A 62 12.31 -16.44 -6.60
N GLU A 63 12.31 -17.75 -6.36
CA GLU A 63 11.41 -18.70 -7.04
C GLU A 63 9.92 -18.56 -6.65
N LYS A 64 9.62 -17.75 -5.63
CA LYS A 64 8.24 -17.52 -5.10
C LYS A 64 8.00 -16.06 -4.78
N SER A 65 8.66 -15.15 -5.50
CA SER A 65 8.70 -13.73 -5.17
C SER A 65 7.66 -12.87 -5.90
N ASP A 66 6.99 -13.40 -6.91
CA ASP A 66 5.95 -12.67 -7.62
C ASP A 66 4.74 -12.44 -6.72
N MET A 67 4.49 -11.18 -6.38
CA MET A 67 3.39 -10.75 -5.53
C MET A 67 2.68 -9.56 -6.14
N VAL A 68 1.51 -9.24 -5.58
CA VAL A 68 0.72 -8.07 -5.97
C VAL A 68 0.59 -7.13 -4.78
N PHE A 69 0.76 -5.86 -5.04
CA PHE A 69 0.47 -4.78 -4.12
C PHE A 69 -0.90 -4.18 -4.46
N ILE A 70 -1.84 -4.24 -3.52
CA ILE A 70 -3.17 -3.63 -3.64
C ILE A 70 -3.15 -2.28 -2.92
N PRO A 71 -3.25 -1.15 -3.65
CA PRO A 71 -3.25 0.16 -3.05
C PRO A 71 -4.46 0.40 -2.15
N ASP A 72 -4.26 1.18 -1.08
CA ASP A 72 -5.32 1.62 -0.20
C ASP A 72 -5.64 3.10 -0.50
N PRO A 73 -6.81 3.42 -1.07
CA PRO A 73 -7.14 4.77 -1.49
C PRO A 73 -7.20 5.76 -0.32
N ASP A 74 -7.51 5.30 0.90
CA ASP A 74 -7.60 6.16 2.07
C ASP A 74 -6.25 6.74 2.48
N THR A 75 -5.15 6.09 2.07
CA THR A 75 -3.78 6.54 2.33
C THR A 75 -3.24 7.53 1.31
N ALA A 76 -3.99 7.79 0.23
CA ALA A 76 -3.54 8.65 -0.85
C ALA A 76 -3.26 10.09 -0.37
N CYS A 77 -2.05 10.57 -0.66
CA CYS A 77 -1.62 11.93 -0.39
C CYS A 77 -0.71 12.45 -1.51
N ILE A 78 -0.73 13.77 -1.72
CA ILE A 78 0.25 14.43 -2.59
C ILE A 78 1.58 14.44 -1.84
N ASP A 79 2.62 13.88 -2.45
CA ASP A 79 3.92 13.76 -1.81
C ASP A 79 4.65 15.12 -1.80
N PRO A 80 4.89 15.73 -0.63
CA PRO A 80 5.50 17.05 -0.54
C PRO A 80 7.02 17.01 -0.78
N PHE A 81 7.65 15.84 -0.86
CA PHE A 81 9.10 15.68 -1.00
C PHE A 81 9.53 15.37 -2.43
N CYS A 82 8.60 15.22 -3.36
CA CYS A 82 8.91 14.96 -4.76
C CYS A 82 8.94 16.25 -5.57
N GLU A 83 9.99 16.46 -6.38
CA GLU A 83 10.05 17.58 -7.32
C GLU A 83 9.00 17.49 -8.43
N ILE A 84 8.75 16.26 -8.91
CA ILE A 84 7.69 15.98 -9.87
C ILE A 84 6.39 15.76 -9.09
N PRO A 85 5.27 16.42 -9.44
CA PRO A 85 3.99 16.20 -8.78
C PRO A 85 3.63 14.71 -8.73
N THR A 86 3.66 14.16 -7.53
CA THR A 86 3.50 12.72 -7.27
C THR A 86 2.38 12.49 -6.26
N LEU A 87 1.51 11.53 -6.56
CA LEU A 87 0.53 10.99 -5.61
C LEU A 87 1.11 9.72 -5.00
N SER A 88 1.30 9.70 -3.69
CA SER A 88 1.77 8.53 -2.95
C SER A 88 0.62 7.80 -2.27
N MET A 89 0.65 6.46 -2.31
CA MET A 89 -0.27 5.59 -1.59
C MET A 89 0.49 4.43 -0.94
N THR A 90 0.04 4.01 0.23
CA THR A 90 0.39 2.72 0.81
C THR A 90 -0.67 1.68 0.47
N GLY A 91 -0.46 0.42 0.83
CA GLY A 91 -1.42 -0.64 0.53
C GLY A 91 -0.97 -1.98 1.10
N ASN A 92 -1.56 -3.06 0.62
CA ASN A 92 -1.38 -4.39 1.14
C ASN A 92 -0.64 -5.30 0.14
N ALA A 93 0.36 -6.03 0.60
CA ALA A 93 1.03 -7.05 -0.20
C ALA A 93 0.24 -8.36 -0.16
N MET A 94 -0.02 -8.93 -1.34
CA MET A 94 -0.81 -10.15 -1.53
C MET A 94 0.01 -11.20 -2.27
N ILE A 95 -0.11 -12.45 -1.84
CA ILE A 95 0.44 -13.59 -2.56
C ILE A 95 -0.49 -13.93 -3.72
N ILE A 96 0.08 -14.09 -4.92
CA ILE A 96 -0.67 -14.55 -6.10
C ILE A 96 -0.83 -16.06 -6.01
N ASP A 97 -1.95 -16.50 -5.50
CA ASP A 97 -2.38 -17.89 -5.53
C ASP A 97 -3.86 -17.97 -5.93
N LYS A 98 -4.47 -19.13 -5.78
CA LYS A 98 -5.88 -19.31 -6.13
C LYS A 98 -6.85 -18.39 -5.36
N GLU A 99 -6.44 -17.89 -4.20
CA GLU A 99 -7.28 -17.12 -3.26
C GLU A 99 -6.82 -15.68 -3.07
N ASN A 100 -5.63 -15.30 -3.62
CA ASN A 100 -5.02 -13.97 -3.43
C ASN A 100 -5.01 -13.55 -1.95
N ARG A 101 -4.33 -14.31 -1.13
CA ARG A 101 -4.30 -14.09 0.32
C ARG A 101 -3.25 -13.04 0.73
N PRO A 102 -3.48 -12.31 1.84
CA PRO A 102 -2.50 -11.37 2.37
C PRO A 102 -1.15 -12.04 2.68
N LEU A 103 -0.05 -11.37 2.34
CA LEU A 103 1.28 -11.79 2.76
C LEU A 103 1.42 -11.61 4.28
N ALA A 104 1.54 -12.73 5.02
CA ALA A 104 1.49 -12.72 6.48
C ALA A 104 2.65 -11.95 7.14
N GLN A 105 3.83 -11.90 6.50
CA GLN A 105 5.00 -11.22 7.02
C GLN A 105 5.02 -9.71 6.73
N TYR A 106 4.13 -9.22 5.87
CA TYR A 106 4.11 -7.81 5.51
C TYR A 106 3.65 -6.96 6.72
N PRO A 107 4.44 -5.97 7.17
CA PRO A 107 4.16 -5.25 8.42
C PRO A 107 2.76 -4.65 8.50
N ARG A 108 2.26 -4.03 7.44
CA ARG A 108 0.91 -3.49 7.40
C ARG A 108 -0.16 -4.59 7.55
N ASN A 109 0.03 -5.76 6.94
CA ASN A 109 -0.91 -6.88 7.07
C ASN A 109 -0.93 -7.42 8.51
N ILE A 110 0.22 -7.40 9.20
CA ILE A 110 0.31 -7.77 10.63
C ILE A 110 -0.50 -6.80 11.47
N VAL A 111 -0.36 -5.49 11.25
CA VAL A 111 -1.12 -4.46 11.98
C VAL A 111 -2.62 -4.61 11.75
N LEU A 112 -3.05 -4.82 10.51
CA LEU A 112 -4.46 -5.04 10.18
C LEU A 112 -5.02 -6.31 10.84
N ALA A 113 -4.23 -7.38 10.90
CA ALA A 113 -4.62 -8.60 11.60
C ALA A 113 -4.72 -8.38 13.13
N ALA A 114 -3.81 -7.61 13.72
CA ALA A 114 -3.86 -7.26 15.14
C ALA A 114 -5.07 -6.39 15.47
N GLU A 115 -5.37 -5.39 14.63
CA GLU A 115 -6.56 -4.55 14.77
C GLU A 115 -7.85 -5.37 14.69
N LYS A 116 -7.93 -6.28 13.71
CA LYS A 116 -9.06 -7.20 13.60
C LYS A 116 -9.20 -8.06 14.85
N TYR A 117 -8.12 -8.67 15.33
CA TYR A 117 -8.14 -9.50 16.55
C TYR A 117 -8.61 -8.70 17.78
N MET A 118 -8.13 -7.48 17.94
CA MET A 118 -8.54 -6.58 19.03
C MET A 118 -10.06 -6.35 19.03
N LYS A 119 -10.63 -6.03 17.87
CA LYS A 119 -12.07 -5.81 17.71
C LYS A 119 -12.88 -7.10 17.93
N ASP A 120 -12.46 -8.20 17.29
CA ASP A 120 -13.16 -9.49 17.38
C ASP A 120 -13.16 -10.06 18.82
N SER A 121 -12.10 -9.81 19.59
CA SER A 121 -11.99 -10.25 20.98
C SER A 121 -12.78 -9.38 21.96
N GLY A 122 -13.26 -8.22 21.54
CA GLY A 122 -13.98 -7.25 22.38
C GLY A 122 -13.11 -6.56 23.43
N ILE A 123 -11.77 -6.63 23.31
CA ILE A 123 -10.83 -5.99 24.24
C ILE A 123 -10.89 -4.47 24.10
N ALA A 124 -10.90 -3.97 22.84
CA ALA A 124 -10.99 -2.57 22.53
C ALA A 124 -11.54 -2.35 21.10
N ASP A 125 -12.09 -1.16 20.86
CA ASP A 125 -12.61 -0.76 19.55
C ASP A 125 -11.56 -0.01 18.71
N GLU A 126 -10.62 0.66 19.40
CA GLU A 126 -9.59 1.50 18.80
C GLU A 126 -8.27 1.39 19.55
N MET A 127 -7.17 1.54 18.84
CA MET A 127 -5.82 1.59 19.40
C MET A 127 -5.11 2.85 18.90
N LEU A 128 -4.67 3.71 19.82
CA LEU A 128 -3.85 4.87 19.52
C LEU A 128 -2.38 4.52 19.72
N ILE A 129 -1.58 4.65 18.66
CA ILE A 129 -0.14 4.44 18.70
C ILE A 129 0.53 5.81 18.56
N LEU A 130 1.36 6.15 19.54
CA LEU A 130 2.12 7.41 19.57
C LEU A 130 3.59 7.05 19.29
N PRO A 131 4.08 7.25 18.06
CA PRO A 131 5.49 6.99 17.75
C PRO A 131 6.37 8.06 18.40
N GLU A 132 7.51 7.64 18.93
CA GLU A 132 8.53 8.50 19.51
C GLU A 132 9.86 8.23 18.80
N PHE A 133 10.62 9.31 18.52
CA PHE A 133 11.95 9.22 17.93
C PHE A 133 12.98 9.46 19.03
N GLU A 134 13.91 8.52 19.19
CA GLU A 134 15.06 8.62 20.08
C GLU A 134 16.38 8.74 19.31
#